data_e5b792d02e607009ce2bf87e12ac2ea1
#
_entry.id   e5b792d02e607009ce2bf87e12ac2ea1
#
_cell.length_a   1.000
_cell.length_b   1.000
_cell.length_c   1.000
_cell.angle_alpha   90.00
_cell.angle_beta   90.00
_cell.angle_gamma   90.00
#
_symmetry.space_group_name_H-M   'P 1'
#
loop_
_entity.id
_entity.type
_entity.pdbx_description
1 polymer ?
#
loop_
_entity_poly.entity_id
_entity_poly.type
_entity_poly.pdbx_seq_one_letter_code
_entity_poly.pdbx_strand_id
1 'polypeptide(L)'
;MIVVSIMFWFLNKTKTGTSMRAYSDNEDLALLSGIDPKRVVMITWIIAGILATIGGILYGLDKSYRPFVYFNNMLPIFAAAIVGGIGNPYGAFFGGYVIAFAEIFLTYAYKRFFVYLLPESLEPNSLMQLLSTDYKFAVSFSILVVVLLFRPSGIFKGKVI
;
A
#
# COMPACT_ATOMS: atom_id res chain seq x y z
N MET A 1 14.02 2.23 -0.03
CA MET A 1 14.43 1.82 -1.38
C MET A 1 15.22 0.51 -1.41
N ILE A 2 16.24 0.32 -0.57
CA ILE A 2 17.07 -0.89 -0.54
C ILE A 2 16.23 -2.17 -0.36
N VAL A 3 15.34 -2.22 0.62
CA VAL A 3 14.46 -3.39 0.91
C VAL A 3 13.60 -3.76 -0.30
N VAL A 4 13.04 -2.76 -0.97
CA VAL A 4 12.20 -2.95 -2.16
C VAL A 4 13.02 -3.48 -3.33
N SER A 5 14.22 -2.96 -3.55
CA SER A 5 15.14 -3.45 -4.58
C SER A 5 15.55 -4.90 -4.35
N ILE A 6 15.84 -5.27 -3.09
CA ILE A 6 16.17 -6.64 -2.70
C ILE A 6 14.96 -7.56 -2.95
N MET A 7 13.76 -7.12 -2.61
CA MET A 7 12.54 -7.91 -2.84
C MET A 7 12.30 -8.15 -4.33
N PHE A 8 12.43 -7.13 -5.16
CA PHE A 8 12.26 -7.30 -6.61
C PHE A 8 13.35 -8.16 -7.24
N TRP A 9 14.60 -8.02 -6.78
CA TRP A 9 15.67 -8.89 -7.19
C TRP A 9 15.38 -10.36 -6.81
N PHE A 10 14.93 -10.59 -5.56
CA PHE A 10 14.56 -11.92 -5.08
C PHE A 10 13.44 -12.54 -5.94
N LEU A 11 12.36 -11.83 -6.18
CA LEU A 11 11.22 -12.31 -6.96
C LEU A 11 11.59 -12.62 -8.43
N ASN A 12 12.53 -11.86 -9.01
CA ASN A 12 12.85 -11.99 -10.43
C ASN A 12 14.04 -12.91 -10.71
N LYS A 13 14.99 -12.99 -9.79
CA LYS A 13 16.28 -13.65 -10.05
C LYS A 13 16.48 -14.95 -9.27
N THR A 14 15.65 -15.26 -8.25
CA THR A 14 15.80 -16.50 -7.49
C THR A 14 14.84 -17.59 -7.99
N LYS A 15 15.25 -18.85 -7.87
CA LYS A 15 14.40 -20.01 -8.17
C LYS A 15 13.11 -19.99 -7.34
N THR A 16 13.22 -19.65 -6.07
CA THR A 16 12.08 -19.54 -5.16
C THR A 16 11.10 -18.44 -5.57
N GLY A 17 11.60 -17.26 -5.93
CA GLY A 17 10.77 -16.16 -6.43
C GLY A 17 10.07 -16.52 -7.74
N THR A 18 10.74 -17.24 -8.64
CA THR A 18 10.13 -17.75 -9.87
C THR A 18 9.04 -18.79 -9.57
N SER A 19 9.26 -19.70 -8.61
CA SER A 19 8.25 -20.66 -8.17
C SER A 19 7.04 -19.99 -7.53
N MET A 20 7.25 -18.94 -6.74
CA MET A 20 6.16 -18.15 -6.15
C MET A 20 5.28 -17.50 -7.23
N ARG A 21 5.89 -16.92 -8.26
CA ARG A 21 5.15 -16.32 -9.37
C ARG A 21 4.41 -17.37 -10.19
N ALA A 22 5.06 -18.48 -10.52
CA ALA A 22 4.43 -19.59 -11.24
C ALA A 22 3.22 -20.13 -10.47
N TYR A 23 3.36 -20.32 -9.16
CA TYR A 23 2.28 -20.76 -8.28
C TYR A 23 1.12 -19.74 -8.22
N SER A 24 1.43 -18.44 -8.10
CA SER A 24 0.44 -17.37 -8.16
C SER A 24 -0.22 -17.26 -9.53
N ASP A 25 0.48 -17.64 -10.58
CA ASP A 25 -0.01 -17.56 -11.95
C ASP A 25 -1.01 -18.66 -12.27
N ASN A 26 -0.67 -19.90 -11.96
CA ASN A 26 -1.55 -21.04 -12.11
C ASN A 26 -1.09 -22.16 -11.15
N GLU A 27 -1.91 -22.40 -10.13
CA GLU A 27 -1.63 -23.37 -9.09
C GLU A 27 -1.51 -24.79 -9.66
N ASP A 28 -2.43 -25.20 -10.53
CA ASP A 28 -2.46 -26.55 -11.09
C ASP A 28 -1.23 -26.83 -11.96
N LEU A 29 -0.87 -25.89 -12.82
CA LEU A 29 0.33 -26.02 -13.67
C LEU A 29 1.61 -26.00 -12.83
N ALA A 30 1.66 -25.24 -11.75
CA ALA A 30 2.80 -25.21 -10.85
C ALA A 30 2.98 -26.55 -10.12
N LEU A 31 1.88 -27.15 -9.67
CA LEU A 31 1.88 -28.49 -9.07
C LEU A 31 2.35 -29.56 -10.04
N LEU A 32 1.85 -29.54 -11.28
CA LEU A 32 2.27 -30.47 -12.33
C LEU A 32 3.76 -30.31 -12.71
N SER A 33 4.30 -29.09 -12.51
CA SER A 33 5.72 -28.79 -12.71
C SER A 33 6.60 -29.18 -11.52
N GLY A 34 6.04 -29.81 -10.47
CA GLY A 34 6.76 -30.29 -9.30
C GLY A 34 7.07 -29.18 -8.27
N ILE A 35 6.38 -28.04 -8.31
CA ILE A 35 6.52 -27.00 -7.31
C ILE A 35 5.73 -27.41 -6.06
N ASP A 36 6.43 -27.47 -4.91
CA ASP A 36 5.82 -27.78 -3.62
C ASP A 36 5.09 -26.56 -3.05
N PRO A 37 3.73 -26.57 -2.97
CA PRO A 37 2.94 -25.44 -2.49
C PRO A 37 3.24 -25.10 -1.03
N LYS A 38 3.50 -26.10 -0.17
CA LYS A 38 3.80 -25.87 1.24
C LYS A 38 5.06 -25.03 1.40
N ARG A 39 6.07 -25.30 0.61
CA ARG A 39 7.32 -24.55 0.60
C ARG A 39 7.11 -23.11 0.13
N VAL A 40 6.36 -22.92 -0.95
CA VAL A 40 6.04 -21.59 -1.49
C VAL A 40 5.29 -20.75 -0.47
N VAL A 41 4.23 -21.30 0.12
CA VAL A 41 3.41 -20.61 1.12
C VAL A 41 4.23 -20.26 2.37
N MET A 42 5.03 -21.21 2.88
CA MET A 42 5.86 -20.96 4.06
C MET A 42 6.86 -19.82 3.83
N ILE A 43 7.56 -19.81 2.70
CA ILE A 43 8.53 -18.77 2.38
C ILE A 43 7.82 -17.42 2.18
N THR A 44 6.65 -17.41 1.56
CA THR A 44 5.83 -16.20 1.41
C THR A 44 5.48 -15.58 2.76
N TRP A 45 5.05 -16.39 3.74
CA TRP A 45 4.74 -15.92 5.09
C TRP A 45 5.98 -15.39 5.81
N ILE A 46 7.14 -16.04 5.66
CA ILE A 46 8.40 -15.56 6.25
C ILE A 46 8.76 -14.18 5.68
N ILE A 47 8.71 -14.02 4.36
CA ILE A 47 9.03 -12.75 3.69
C ILE A 47 8.04 -11.67 4.11
N ALA A 48 6.74 -11.98 4.12
CA ALA A 48 5.71 -11.04 4.54
C ALA A 48 5.93 -10.59 6.00
N GLY A 49 6.27 -11.52 6.91
CA GLY A 49 6.59 -11.20 8.30
C GLY A 49 7.82 -10.29 8.44
N ILE A 50 8.89 -10.56 7.70
CA ILE A 50 10.09 -9.71 7.69
C ILE A 50 9.76 -8.29 7.19
N LEU A 51 9.05 -8.18 6.08
CA LEU A 51 8.66 -6.87 5.51
C LEU A 51 7.74 -6.10 6.44
N ALA A 52 6.76 -6.78 7.06
CA ALA A 52 5.87 -6.17 8.04
C ALA A 52 6.62 -5.67 9.27
N THR A 53 7.60 -6.44 9.75
CA THR A 53 8.44 -6.04 10.90
C THR A 53 9.28 -4.82 10.57
N ILE A 54 9.95 -4.80 9.41
CA ILE A 54 10.73 -3.64 8.97
C ILE A 54 9.83 -2.41 8.83
N GLY A 55 8.67 -2.55 8.18
CA GLY A 55 7.69 -1.47 8.03
C GLY A 55 7.18 -0.95 9.37
N GLY A 56 6.87 -1.87 10.30
CA GLY A 56 6.43 -1.54 11.66
C GLY A 56 7.49 -0.78 12.47
N ILE A 57 8.75 -1.19 12.38
CA ILE A 57 9.86 -0.50 13.05
C ILE A 57 10.02 0.91 12.49
N LEU A 58 10.09 1.06 11.16
CA LEU A 58 10.25 2.36 10.51
C LEU A 58 9.10 3.31 10.85
N TYR A 59 7.86 2.80 10.85
CA TYR A 59 6.69 3.58 11.22
C TYR A 59 6.71 3.98 12.71
N GLY A 60 7.11 3.07 13.60
CA GLY A 60 7.22 3.34 15.03
C GLY A 60 8.29 4.38 15.37
N LEU A 61 9.39 4.41 14.62
CA LEU A 61 10.43 5.44 14.76
C LEU A 61 9.91 6.84 14.36
N ASP A 62 9.03 6.92 13.36
CA ASP A 62 8.45 8.20 12.90
C ASP A 62 7.29 8.69 13.81
N LYS A 63 6.41 7.81 14.25
CA LYS A 63 5.14 8.17 14.92
C LYS A 63 5.08 7.85 16.41
N SER A 64 6.12 7.26 16.98
CA SER A 64 6.15 6.66 18.33
C SER A 64 5.29 5.40 18.45
N TYR A 65 5.70 4.53 19.37
CA TYR A 65 5.00 3.27 19.66
C TYR A 65 3.82 3.55 20.61
N ARG A 66 2.63 3.76 20.07
CA ARG A 66 1.39 3.90 20.84
C ARG A 66 0.45 2.74 20.56
N PRO A 67 -0.35 2.28 21.54
CA PRO A 67 -1.41 1.32 21.29
C PRO A 67 -2.35 1.81 20.18
N PHE A 68 -2.83 0.88 19.35
CA PHE A 68 -3.79 1.12 18.26
C PHE A 68 -3.31 1.98 17.07
N VAL A 69 -2.14 2.57 17.08
CA VAL A 69 -1.62 3.37 15.94
C VAL A 69 -1.52 2.51 14.67
N TYR A 70 -1.07 1.27 14.81
CA TYR A 70 -0.96 0.34 13.69
C TYR A 70 -2.32 -0.12 13.16
N PHE A 71 -3.32 -0.20 14.03
CA PHE A 71 -4.69 -0.53 13.65
C PHE A 71 -5.28 0.51 12.69
N ASN A 72 -5.03 1.78 12.98
CA ASN A 72 -5.48 2.88 12.13
C ASN A 72 -4.85 2.84 10.73
N ASN A 73 -3.64 2.27 10.58
CA ASN A 73 -2.97 2.14 9.29
C ASN A 73 -3.45 0.93 8.46
N MET A 74 -4.27 0.04 9.00
CA MET A 74 -4.77 -1.10 8.23
C MET A 74 -5.50 -0.66 6.96
N LEU A 75 -6.35 0.36 7.07
CA LEU A 75 -7.16 0.84 5.95
C LEU A 75 -6.31 1.42 4.80
N PRO A 76 -5.33 2.31 5.02
CA PRO A 76 -4.38 2.73 4.01
C PRO A 76 -3.57 1.58 3.39
N ILE A 77 -3.16 0.58 4.19
CA ILE A 77 -2.40 -0.57 3.69
C ILE A 77 -3.24 -1.41 2.73
N PHE A 78 -4.50 -1.71 3.09
CA PHE A 78 -5.41 -2.41 2.19
C PHE A 78 -5.73 -1.59 0.95
N ALA A 79 -5.97 -0.28 1.11
CA ALA A 79 -6.18 0.61 -0.01
C ALA A 79 -4.98 0.59 -0.98
N ALA A 80 -3.75 0.65 -0.47
CA ALA A 80 -2.54 0.58 -1.26
C ALA A 80 -2.43 -0.74 -2.05
N ALA A 81 -2.72 -1.87 -1.43
CA ALA A 81 -2.66 -3.18 -2.07
C ALA A 81 -3.74 -3.34 -3.16
N ILE A 82 -4.97 -2.90 -2.90
CA ILE A 82 -6.08 -3.02 -3.84
C ILE A 82 -5.92 -2.03 -4.98
N VAL A 83 -5.61 -0.77 -4.69
CA VAL A 83 -5.37 0.28 -5.68
C VAL A 83 -4.17 -0.07 -6.57
N GLY A 84 -3.13 -0.67 -5.98
CA GLY A 84 -1.98 -1.16 -6.71
C GLY A 84 -2.29 -2.32 -7.65
N GLY A 85 -3.29 -3.13 -7.32
CA GLY A 85 -3.70 -4.33 -8.05
C GLY A 85 -3.26 -5.61 -7.36
N ILE A 86 -4.24 -6.39 -6.91
CA ILE A 86 -4.02 -7.65 -6.22
C ILE A 86 -3.27 -8.63 -7.15
N GLY A 87 -2.25 -9.29 -6.64
CA GLY A 87 -1.43 -10.23 -7.39
C GLY A 87 -0.25 -9.61 -8.15
N ASN A 88 -0.10 -8.28 -8.12
CA ASN A 88 1.04 -7.60 -8.72
C ASN A 88 1.91 -6.92 -7.66
N PRO A 89 3.12 -7.46 -7.31
CA PRO A 89 4.00 -6.84 -6.31
C PRO A 89 4.47 -5.43 -6.66
N TYR A 90 4.68 -5.17 -7.95
CA TYR A 90 5.03 -3.83 -8.44
C TYR A 90 3.85 -2.87 -8.25
N GLY A 91 2.64 -3.36 -8.56
CA GLY A 91 1.41 -2.62 -8.34
C GLY A 91 1.22 -2.23 -6.88
N ALA A 92 1.37 -3.17 -5.96
CA ALA A 92 1.25 -2.90 -4.53
C ALA A 92 2.24 -1.84 -4.03
N PHE A 93 3.49 -1.87 -4.52
CA PHE A 93 4.51 -0.87 -4.20
C PHE A 93 4.12 0.53 -4.71
N PHE A 94 3.78 0.66 -5.98
CA PHE A 94 3.36 1.94 -6.54
C PHE A 94 2.01 2.41 -5.99
N GLY A 95 1.09 1.49 -5.69
CA GLY A 95 -0.18 1.79 -5.01
C GLY A 95 0.05 2.41 -3.63
N GLY A 96 1.03 1.90 -2.87
CA GLY A 96 1.46 2.49 -1.61
C GLY A 96 1.94 3.93 -1.77
N TYR A 97 2.74 4.23 -2.79
CA TYR A 97 3.15 5.59 -3.10
C TYR A 97 1.98 6.49 -3.47
N VAL A 98 1.07 6.02 -4.34
CA VAL A 98 -0.11 6.80 -4.75
C VAL A 98 -0.95 7.17 -3.54
N ILE A 99 -1.24 6.21 -2.64
CA ILE A 99 -2.02 6.47 -1.43
C ILE A 99 -1.27 7.44 -0.50
N ALA A 100 0.02 7.20 -0.22
CA ALA A 100 0.80 8.05 0.66
C ALA A 100 0.92 9.50 0.14
N PHE A 101 1.19 9.68 -1.15
CA PHE A 101 1.23 11.01 -1.76
C PHE A 101 -0.13 11.70 -1.74
N ALA A 102 -1.21 10.97 -2.02
CA ALA A 102 -2.55 11.52 -1.99
C ALA A 102 -2.95 11.95 -0.57
N GLU A 103 -2.64 11.14 0.45
CA GLU A 103 -2.85 11.51 1.86
C GLU A 103 -2.11 12.79 2.23
N ILE A 104 -0.82 12.88 1.88
CA ILE A 104 -0.01 14.07 2.18
C ILE A 104 -0.54 15.28 1.41
N PHE A 105 -0.80 15.12 0.11
CA PHE A 105 -1.25 16.22 -0.74
C PHE A 105 -2.60 16.77 -0.28
N LEU A 106 -3.57 15.91 -0.02
CA LEU A 106 -4.90 16.33 0.41
C LEU A 106 -4.95 16.81 1.86
N THR A 107 -4.02 16.36 2.73
CA THR A 107 -4.03 16.77 4.15
C THR A 107 -3.18 18.00 4.41
N TYR A 108 -2.00 18.12 3.77
CA TYR A 108 -1.04 19.20 4.06
C TYR A 108 -0.94 20.27 2.96
N ALA A 109 -0.89 19.86 1.69
CA ALA A 109 -0.70 20.81 0.61
C ALA A 109 -1.95 21.65 0.37
N TYR A 110 -3.13 21.05 0.50
CA TYR A 110 -4.41 21.75 0.45
C TYR A 110 -4.47 22.89 1.47
N LYS A 111 -4.07 22.64 2.73
CA LYS A 111 -4.08 23.62 3.81
C LYS A 111 -3.17 24.82 3.51
N ARG A 112 -1.96 24.56 3.02
CA ARG A 112 -1.01 25.62 2.63
C ARG A 112 -1.48 26.39 1.40
N PHE A 113 -2.01 25.73 0.40
CA PHE A 113 -2.47 26.35 -0.82
C PHE A 113 -3.59 27.37 -0.59
N PHE A 114 -4.54 27.04 0.28
CA PHE A 114 -5.63 27.95 0.64
C PHE A 114 -5.17 29.13 1.51
N VAL A 115 -4.25 28.91 2.45
CA VAL A 115 -3.67 30.01 3.25
C VAL A 115 -2.93 31.04 2.39
N TYR A 116 -2.27 30.59 1.31
CA TYR A 116 -1.57 31.53 0.41
C TYR A 116 -2.48 32.22 -0.64
N LEU A 117 -3.63 31.65 -0.94
CA LEU A 117 -4.54 32.17 -1.97
C LEU A 117 -5.66 33.07 -1.44
N LEU A 118 -6.06 32.90 -0.17
CA LEU A 118 -7.11 33.73 0.44
C LEU A 118 -6.50 34.84 1.29
N PRO A 119 -6.99 36.10 1.16
CA PRO A 119 -6.63 37.16 2.06
C PRO A 119 -7.08 36.85 3.51
N GLU A 120 -6.33 37.30 4.51
CA GLU A 120 -6.51 37.04 5.96
C GLU A 120 -7.93 37.24 6.47
N SER A 121 -8.73 38.09 5.80
CA SER A 121 -10.13 38.35 6.15
C SER A 121 -11.13 37.24 5.84
N LEU A 122 -10.73 36.26 5.07
CA LEU A 122 -11.58 35.12 4.62
C LEU A 122 -11.03 33.76 5.04
N GLU A 123 -10.12 33.73 6.03
CA GLU A 123 -9.63 32.46 6.57
C GLU A 123 -10.80 31.65 7.16
N PRO A 124 -11.21 30.54 6.56
CA PRO A 124 -12.24 29.68 7.12
C PRO A 124 -11.65 28.84 8.24
N ASN A 125 -11.38 29.47 9.39
CA ASN A 125 -10.80 28.81 10.55
C ASN A 125 -11.59 27.58 11.05
N SER A 126 -12.88 27.51 10.73
CA SER A 126 -13.73 26.38 11.10
C SER A 126 -13.68 25.21 10.08
N LEU A 127 -13.53 25.47 8.79
CA LEU A 127 -13.47 24.42 7.77
C LEU A 127 -12.06 23.77 7.66
N MET A 128 -11.00 24.51 7.99
CA MET A 128 -9.64 23.97 8.05
C MET A 128 -9.41 23.03 9.26
N GLN A 129 -10.18 23.17 10.33
CA GLN A 129 -10.18 22.23 11.45
C GLN A 129 -10.86 20.89 11.10
N LEU A 130 -11.79 20.88 10.15
CA LEU A 130 -12.49 19.67 9.73
C LEU A 130 -11.58 18.66 8.98
N LEU A 131 -10.48 19.12 8.38
CA LEU A 131 -9.46 18.28 7.75
C LEU A 131 -8.26 18.08 8.68
N SER A 132 -8.51 17.71 9.92
CA SER A 132 -7.46 17.33 10.85
C SER A 132 -6.73 16.08 10.33
N THR A 133 -5.52 15.84 10.83
CA THR A 133 -4.68 14.68 10.48
C THR A 133 -5.41 13.35 10.69
N ASP A 134 -6.48 13.33 11.47
CA ASP A 134 -7.30 12.15 11.76
C ASP A 134 -8.16 11.71 10.57
N TYR A 135 -8.42 12.59 9.60
CA TYR A 135 -9.18 12.25 8.39
C TYR A 135 -8.35 11.63 7.25
N LYS A 136 -7.06 11.34 7.45
CA LYS A 136 -6.22 10.65 6.46
C LYS A 136 -6.87 9.36 5.96
N PHE A 137 -7.50 8.63 6.86
CA PHE A 137 -8.15 7.36 6.55
C PHE A 137 -9.34 7.54 5.60
N ALA A 138 -10.06 8.66 5.70
CA ALA A 138 -11.14 8.99 4.79
C ALA A 138 -10.63 9.24 3.37
N VAL A 139 -9.44 9.83 3.23
CA VAL A 139 -8.79 10.04 1.93
C VAL A 139 -8.44 8.70 1.29
N SER A 140 -7.74 7.82 2.01
CA SER A 140 -7.37 6.49 1.52
C SER A 140 -8.59 5.67 1.14
N PHE A 141 -9.65 5.72 1.95
CA PHE A 141 -10.90 5.03 1.68
C PHE A 141 -11.62 5.60 0.45
N SER A 142 -11.67 6.91 0.31
CA SER A 142 -12.29 7.56 -0.86
C SER A 142 -11.56 7.17 -2.15
N ILE A 143 -10.23 7.17 -2.14
CA ILE A 143 -9.43 6.74 -3.29
C ILE A 143 -9.67 5.28 -3.61
N LEU A 144 -9.74 4.41 -2.59
CA LEU A 144 -10.04 3.00 -2.75
C LEU A 144 -11.40 2.81 -3.46
N VAL A 145 -12.44 3.48 -2.97
CA VAL A 145 -13.80 3.39 -3.54
C VAL A 145 -13.81 3.87 -4.99
N VAL A 146 -13.20 5.03 -5.26
CA VAL A 146 -13.11 5.59 -6.61
C VAL A 146 -12.39 4.62 -7.55
N VAL A 147 -11.24 4.09 -7.13
CA VAL A 147 -10.47 3.15 -7.97
C VAL A 147 -11.27 1.86 -8.22
N LEU A 148 -11.92 1.30 -7.20
CA LEU A 148 -12.75 0.10 -7.38
C LEU A 148 -13.93 0.31 -8.32
N LEU A 149 -14.55 1.50 -8.31
CA LEU A 149 -15.66 1.84 -9.22
C LEU A 149 -15.21 1.94 -10.68
N PHE A 150 -14.04 2.52 -10.94
CA PHE A 150 -13.54 2.73 -12.30
C PHE A 150 -12.63 1.63 -12.81
N ARG A 151 -11.84 1.00 -11.92
CA ARG A 151 -10.88 -0.07 -12.22
C ARG A 151 -10.79 -1.12 -11.11
N PRO A 152 -11.71 -2.09 -11.08
CA PRO A 152 -11.75 -3.12 -10.04
C PRO A 152 -10.48 -3.99 -9.98
N SER A 153 -9.70 -4.07 -11.06
CA SER A 153 -8.41 -4.78 -11.09
C SER A 153 -7.22 -3.97 -10.57
N GLY A 154 -7.46 -2.76 -10.04
CA GLY A 154 -6.41 -1.82 -9.63
C GLY A 154 -5.80 -1.03 -10.78
N ILE A 155 -4.97 -0.03 -10.44
CA ILE A 155 -4.36 0.89 -11.43
C ILE A 155 -3.33 0.13 -12.30
N PHE A 156 -2.54 -0.75 -11.69
CA PHE A 156 -1.44 -1.47 -12.34
C PHE A 156 -1.81 -2.88 -12.82
N LYS A 157 -3.09 -3.12 -13.08
CA LYS A 157 -3.65 -4.41 -13.53
C LYS A 157 -3.08 -5.59 -12.71
N GLY A 158 -3.71 -5.84 -11.57
CA GLY A 158 -3.62 -7.14 -10.93
C GLY A 158 -4.26 -8.20 -11.82
N LYS A 159 -3.98 -9.47 -11.58
CA LYS A 159 -4.73 -10.54 -12.24
C LYS A 159 -6.20 -10.44 -11.87
N VAL A 160 -7.05 -10.36 -12.87
CA VAL A 160 -8.49 -10.58 -12.70
C VAL A 160 -8.65 -12.09 -12.57
N ILE A 161 -9.08 -12.53 -11.39
CA ILE A 161 -9.50 -13.91 -11.13
C ILE A 161 -10.83 -14.13 -11.81
#